data_38c58f3a8ae12c904fbcae874f9b781d
#
_entry.id   38c58f3a8ae12c904fbcae874f9b781d
#
_cell.length_a   1.000
_cell.length_b   1.000
_cell.length_c   1.000
_cell.angle_alpha   90.00
_cell.angle_beta   90.00
_cell.angle_gamma   90.00
#
_symmetry.space_group_name_H-M   'P 1'
#
loop_
_entity.id
_entity.type
_entity.pdbx_description
1 polymer ?
#
loop_
_entity_poly.entity_id
_entity_poly.type
_entity_poly.pdbx_seq_one_letter_code
_entity_poly.pdbx_strand_id
1 'polypeptide(L)'
;MTALKNDRFLRALLKQPVDVTPVWMMRQAGRYLPEYRASRASAGDFMSLCKNPQFACEVTLQPLDRYPLDAAILFSDILTIPDAMGLGLYFETGEGPRFKKTVSTLADIEALPIPDAQKDLGYVMDAVSTIRRELNGRVPLIGFAGSPWTLATYMVEGGSSKDFRKSKAMLYDNPQAMHLLLDKLAQSVTAYLNGQILAGAQAVQIFDSWGGSLSSAAYQEFSLAYMRKIVNGLIREHDGRKVPVIVFTKGXXXKASPT
;
A
#
# COMPACT_ATOMS: atom_id res chain seq x y z
N MET A 1 -9.31 24.19 -2.10
CA MET A 1 -9.70 22.77 -2.03
C MET A 1 -11.00 22.61 -1.27
N THR A 2 -11.84 21.65 -1.67
CA THR A 2 -13.14 21.43 -1.07
C THR A 2 -12.99 20.93 0.36
N ALA A 3 -13.73 21.56 1.30
CA ALA A 3 -13.74 21.13 2.69
C ALA A 3 -14.38 19.74 2.82
N LEU A 4 -13.90 18.95 3.77
CA LEU A 4 -14.50 17.64 4.05
C LEU A 4 -15.86 17.80 4.72
N LYS A 5 -16.87 17.12 4.16
CA LYS A 5 -18.21 17.07 4.76
C LYS A 5 -18.27 16.07 5.91
N ASN A 6 -17.43 15.02 5.83
CA ASN A 6 -17.31 14.01 6.86
C ASN A 6 -15.83 13.82 7.13
N ASP A 7 -15.36 14.34 8.27
CA ASP A 7 -13.95 14.24 8.67
C ASP A 7 -13.75 13.30 9.86
N ARG A 8 -14.76 12.49 10.20
CA ARG A 8 -14.71 11.60 11.37
C ARG A 8 -13.45 10.73 11.39
N PHE A 9 -13.13 10.15 10.24
CA PHE A 9 -11.98 9.23 10.16
C PHE A 9 -10.67 9.93 10.51
N LEU A 10 -10.46 11.11 9.94
CA LEU A 10 -9.24 11.87 10.23
C LEU A 10 -9.21 12.36 11.68
N ARG A 11 -10.37 12.80 12.19
CA ARG A 11 -10.44 13.25 13.58
C ARG A 11 -10.08 12.13 14.54
N ALA A 12 -10.62 10.93 14.31
CA ALA A 12 -10.30 9.76 15.14
C ALA A 12 -8.82 9.45 15.12
N LEU A 13 -8.21 9.47 13.94
CA LEU A 13 -6.77 9.19 13.80
C LEU A 13 -5.92 10.25 14.51
N LEU A 14 -6.42 11.47 14.60
CA LEU A 14 -5.71 12.58 15.24
C LEU A 14 -6.11 12.74 16.70
N LYS A 15 -6.85 11.76 17.26
CA LYS A 15 -7.29 11.75 18.66
C LYS A 15 -8.18 12.93 19.00
N GLN A 16 -8.96 13.38 18.05
CA GLN A 16 -9.94 14.47 18.24
C GLN A 16 -11.32 13.87 18.46
N PRO A 17 -12.23 14.58 19.13
CA PRO A 17 -13.57 14.04 19.39
C PRO A 17 -14.32 13.70 18.11
N VAL A 18 -15.07 12.59 18.16
CA VAL A 18 -15.96 12.17 17.06
C VAL A 18 -17.33 11.86 17.64
N ASP A 19 -18.35 12.02 16.80
CA ASP A 19 -19.72 11.74 17.21
C ASP A 19 -20.00 10.24 17.25
N VAL A 20 -19.34 9.48 16.36
CA VAL A 20 -19.51 8.02 16.27
C VAL A 20 -18.21 7.44 15.73
N THR A 21 -17.91 6.19 16.07
CA THR A 21 -16.73 5.49 15.58
C THR A 21 -16.75 5.40 14.05
N PRO A 22 -15.74 5.93 13.36
CA PRO A 22 -15.72 5.84 11.91
C PRO A 22 -15.41 4.43 11.42
N VAL A 23 -15.94 4.09 10.26
CA VAL A 23 -15.78 2.75 9.68
C VAL A 23 -15.38 2.86 8.22
N TRP A 24 -14.37 2.08 7.84
CA TRP A 24 -14.07 1.74 6.45
C TRP A 24 -13.67 0.26 6.43
N MET A 25 -13.72 -0.37 5.27
CA MET A 25 -13.48 -1.81 5.18
C MET A 25 -12.34 -2.11 4.22
N MET A 26 -11.42 -2.96 4.65
CA MET A 26 -10.40 -3.46 3.73
C MET A 26 -11.09 -4.18 2.57
N ARG A 27 -10.64 -3.88 1.34
CA ARG A 27 -11.22 -4.41 0.11
C ARG A 27 -12.69 -4.03 -0.07
N GLN A 28 -13.05 -2.82 0.38
CA GLN A 28 -14.41 -2.33 0.18
C GLN A 28 -14.78 -2.24 -1.30
N ALA A 29 -13.82 -1.91 -2.18
CA ALA A 29 -13.98 -2.11 -3.61
C ALA A 29 -13.57 -3.56 -3.92
N GLY A 30 -14.47 -4.36 -4.45
CA GLY A 30 -14.15 -5.76 -4.66
C GLY A 30 -15.22 -6.55 -5.37
N ARG A 31 -14.90 -7.80 -5.66
CA ARG A 31 -15.72 -8.69 -6.51
C ARG A 31 -17.10 -9.00 -5.94
N TYR A 32 -17.35 -8.74 -4.67
CA TYR A 32 -18.69 -8.92 -4.10
C TYR A 32 -19.70 -7.90 -4.65
N LEU A 33 -19.19 -6.78 -5.19
CA LEU A 33 -20.04 -5.75 -5.79
C LEU A 33 -20.29 -6.05 -7.26
N PRO A 34 -21.55 -6.14 -7.71
CA PRO A 34 -21.82 -6.33 -9.14
C PRO A 34 -21.21 -5.24 -10.01
N GLU A 35 -21.28 -3.98 -9.56
CA GLU A 35 -20.74 -2.87 -10.31
C GLU A 35 -19.21 -2.96 -10.44
N TYR A 36 -18.53 -3.49 -9.42
CA TYR A 36 -17.10 -3.73 -9.53
C TYR A 36 -16.81 -4.78 -10.61
N ARG A 37 -17.58 -5.87 -10.61
CA ARG A 37 -17.39 -6.92 -11.62
C ARG A 37 -17.58 -6.39 -13.03
N ALA A 38 -18.55 -5.49 -13.23
CA ALA A 38 -18.79 -4.86 -14.54
C ALA A 38 -17.61 -3.98 -14.96
N SER A 39 -17.11 -3.13 -14.05
CA SER A 39 -15.94 -2.29 -14.33
C SER A 39 -14.72 -3.13 -14.64
N ARG A 40 -14.51 -4.19 -13.86
CA ARG A 40 -13.38 -5.10 -14.05
C ARG A 40 -13.44 -5.78 -15.43
N ALA A 41 -14.62 -6.21 -15.85
CA ALA A 41 -14.81 -6.81 -17.17
C ALA A 41 -14.54 -5.80 -18.29
N SER A 42 -15.01 -4.55 -18.13
CA SER A 42 -14.76 -3.50 -19.11
C SER A 42 -13.28 -3.18 -19.24
N ALA A 43 -12.54 -3.22 -18.14
CA ALA A 43 -11.09 -2.93 -18.16
C ALA A 43 -10.28 -4.05 -18.78
N GLY A 44 -10.78 -5.28 -18.76
CA GLY A 44 -10.13 -6.43 -19.35
C GLY A 44 -9.41 -7.30 -18.33
N ASP A 45 -8.47 -6.72 -17.60
CA ASP A 45 -7.76 -7.46 -16.56
C ASP A 45 -7.46 -6.55 -15.36
N PHE A 46 -6.92 -7.15 -14.30
CA PHE A 46 -6.70 -6.44 -13.05
C PHE A 46 -5.70 -5.28 -13.21
N MET A 47 -4.59 -5.52 -13.92
CA MET A 47 -3.59 -4.47 -14.08
C MET A 47 -4.10 -3.32 -14.94
N SER A 48 -4.91 -3.63 -15.96
CA SER A 48 -5.55 -2.61 -16.78
C SER A 48 -6.51 -1.76 -15.94
N LEU A 49 -7.22 -2.40 -15.02
CA LEU A 49 -8.10 -1.70 -14.07
C LEU A 49 -7.28 -0.75 -13.18
N CYS A 50 -6.19 -1.25 -12.60
CA CYS A 50 -5.33 -0.47 -11.69
C CYS A 50 -4.62 0.67 -12.41
N LYS A 51 -4.17 0.44 -13.64
CA LYS A 51 -3.33 1.41 -14.35
C LYS A 51 -4.12 2.47 -15.09
N ASN A 52 -5.45 2.39 -15.06
CA ASN A 52 -6.31 3.39 -15.65
C ASN A 52 -6.92 4.25 -14.55
N PRO A 53 -6.53 5.53 -14.44
CA PRO A 53 -7.03 6.39 -13.34
C PRO A 53 -8.54 6.53 -13.30
N GLN A 54 -9.23 6.56 -14.46
CA GLN A 54 -10.67 6.67 -14.48
C GLN A 54 -11.35 5.42 -13.95
N PHE A 55 -10.86 4.23 -14.33
CA PHE A 55 -11.37 2.97 -13.79
C PHE A 55 -11.07 2.84 -12.32
N ALA A 56 -9.84 3.19 -11.90
CA ALA A 56 -9.48 3.13 -10.48
C ALA A 56 -10.40 4.03 -9.65
N CYS A 57 -10.70 5.22 -10.17
CA CYS A 57 -11.62 6.15 -9.52
C CYS A 57 -13.03 5.54 -9.43
N GLU A 58 -13.52 5.02 -10.54
CA GLU A 58 -14.87 4.44 -10.61
C GLU A 58 -15.05 3.37 -9.53
N VAL A 59 -14.12 2.42 -9.44
CA VAL A 59 -14.28 1.33 -8.47
C VAL A 59 -14.04 1.79 -7.03
N THR A 60 -13.22 2.80 -6.82
CA THR A 60 -13.01 3.38 -5.49
C THR A 60 -14.31 3.97 -4.93
N LEU A 61 -15.09 4.62 -5.79
CA LEU A 61 -16.30 5.30 -5.37
C LEU A 61 -17.50 4.36 -5.17
N GLN A 62 -17.52 3.23 -5.86
CA GLN A 62 -18.67 2.32 -5.85
C GLN A 62 -19.11 1.89 -4.43
N PRO A 63 -18.22 1.48 -3.53
CA PRO A 63 -18.67 1.09 -2.19
C PRO A 63 -19.28 2.25 -1.40
N LEU A 64 -18.82 3.48 -1.65
CA LEU A 64 -19.38 4.65 -0.96
C LEU A 64 -20.81 4.93 -1.39
N ASP A 65 -21.19 4.52 -2.60
CA ASP A 65 -22.57 4.70 -3.07
C ASP A 65 -23.50 3.68 -2.44
N ARG A 66 -22.96 2.56 -1.98
CA ARG A 66 -23.78 1.51 -1.34
C ARG A 66 -23.83 1.59 0.17
N TYR A 67 -22.75 2.05 0.79
CA TYR A 67 -22.61 1.95 2.24
C TYR A 67 -22.16 3.28 2.82
N PRO A 68 -22.60 3.61 4.03
CA PRO A 68 -22.22 4.88 4.68
C PRO A 68 -20.82 4.78 5.30
N LEU A 69 -19.83 4.58 4.47
CA LEU A 69 -18.44 4.45 4.91
C LEU A 69 -17.85 5.84 5.20
N ASP A 70 -16.88 5.87 6.10
CA ASP A 70 -16.28 7.14 6.55
C ASP A 70 -14.94 7.44 5.87
N ALA A 71 -14.49 6.58 4.96
CA ALA A 71 -13.29 6.84 4.17
C ALA A 71 -13.34 6.07 2.87
N ALA A 72 -12.70 6.63 1.86
CA ALA A 72 -12.38 5.94 0.62
C ALA A 72 -10.93 5.48 0.69
N ILE A 73 -10.61 4.36 0.08
CA ILE A 73 -9.22 3.94 -0.08
C ILE A 73 -8.92 3.80 -1.56
N LEU A 74 -7.79 4.34 -1.97
CA LEU A 74 -7.27 4.25 -3.33
C LEU A 74 -7.37 2.80 -3.83
N PHE A 75 -7.93 2.60 -5.02
CA PHE A 75 -7.89 1.28 -5.65
C PHE A 75 -6.55 1.12 -6.37
N SER A 76 -5.75 0.18 -5.89
CA SER A 76 -4.44 -0.13 -6.44
C SER A 76 -4.01 -1.49 -5.89
N ASP A 77 -2.72 -1.78 -6.00
CA ASP A 77 -2.13 -3.01 -5.46
C ASP A 77 -0.86 -2.65 -4.70
N ILE A 78 -0.51 -3.46 -3.70
CA ILE A 78 0.74 -3.22 -2.96
C ILE A 78 1.97 -3.53 -3.81
N LEU A 79 1.83 -4.29 -4.91
CA LEU A 79 2.96 -4.74 -5.71
C LEU A 79 3.32 -3.79 -6.85
N THR A 80 2.78 -2.57 -6.83
CA THR A 80 3.13 -1.55 -7.83
C THR A 80 4.61 -1.20 -7.81
N ILE A 81 5.24 -1.13 -6.63
CA ILE A 81 6.66 -0.81 -6.52
C ILE A 81 7.53 -1.91 -7.12
N PRO A 82 7.38 -3.19 -6.73
CA PRO A 82 8.15 -4.24 -7.40
C PRO A 82 7.93 -4.30 -8.90
N ASP A 83 6.71 -4.03 -9.37
CA ASP A 83 6.45 -3.95 -10.81
C ASP A 83 7.27 -2.83 -11.45
N ALA A 84 7.29 -1.65 -10.83
CA ALA A 84 8.07 -0.52 -11.33
C ALA A 84 9.57 -0.79 -11.26
N MET A 85 10.01 -1.68 -10.38
CA MET A 85 11.41 -2.10 -10.31
C MET A 85 11.80 -3.05 -11.43
N GLY A 86 10.83 -3.46 -12.26
CA GLY A 86 11.12 -4.26 -13.44
C GLY A 86 10.96 -5.76 -13.28
N LEU A 87 10.30 -6.22 -12.21
CA LEU A 87 10.16 -7.65 -11.96
C LEU A 87 9.07 -8.33 -12.80
N GLY A 88 8.21 -7.54 -13.46
CA GLY A 88 7.22 -8.09 -14.37
C GLY A 88 6.04 -8.74 -13.64
N LEU A 89 5.24 -7.93 -12.99
CA LEU A 89 4.05 -8.41 -12.26
C LEU A 89 2.98 -8.88 -13.25
N TYR A 90 2.41 -10.05 -12.97
CA TYR A 90 1.23 -10.53 -13.69
C TYR A 90 0.36 -11.34 -12.73
N PHE A 91 -0.89 -11.58 -13.15
CA PHE A 91 -1.85 -12.31 -12.33
C PHE A 91 -2.30 -13.57 -13.08
N GLU A 92 -2.12 -14.72 -12.43
CA GLU A 92 -2.62 -15.98 -12.96
C GLU A 92 -4.00 -16.25 -12.41
N THR A 93 -4.89 -16.73 -13.28
CA THR A 93 -6.26 -17.06 -12.88
C THR A 93 -6.23 -18.08 -11.76
N GLY A 94 -6.82 -17.72 -10.64
CA GLY A 94 -6.94 -18.59 -9.47
C GLY A 94 -5.69 -18.68 -8.60
N GLU A 95 -4.57 -18.08 -9.02
CA GLU A 95 -3.31 -18.20 -8.27
C GLU A 95 -2.82 -16.89 -7.66
N GLY A 96 -3.33 -15.76 -8.14
CA GLY A 96 -2.95 -14.47 -7.59
C GLY A 96 -1.72 -13.88 -8.29
N PRO A 97 -1.04 -12.96 -7.61
CA PRO A 97 0.07 -12.24 -8.24
C PRO A 97 1.32 -13.09 -8.38
N ARG A 98 2.02 -12.89 -9.49
CA ARG A 98 3.29 -13.55 -9.79
C ARG A 98 4.24 -12.56 -10.43
N PHE A 99 5.54 -12.83 -10.30
CA PHE A 99 6.59 -12.04 -10.96
C PHE A 99 7.36 -12.90 -11.94
N LYS A 100 7.68 -12.31 -13.10
CA LYS A 100 8.50 -13.00 -14.11
C LYS A 100 9.93 -13.15 -13.66
N LYS A 101 10.44 -12.20 -12.85
CA LYS A 101 11.79 -12.24 -12.30
C LYS A 101 11.70 -12.19 -10.78
N THR A 102 12.63 -12.85 -10.11
CA THR A 102 12.71 -12.86 -8.66
C THR A 102 14.08 -12.35 -8.21
N VAL A 103 14.16 -12.05 -6.94
CA VAL A 103 15.39 -11.54 -6.29
C VAL A 103 15.96 -12.68 -5.44
N SER A 104 17.16 -13.15 -5.75
CA SER A 104 17.78 -14.26 -5.01
C SER A 104 19.12 -13.90 -4.41
N THR A 105 19.89 -13.04 -5.07
CA THR A 105 21.28 -12.78 -4.74
C THR A 105 21.51 -11.31 -4.41
N LEU A 106 22.64 -11.04 -3.79
CA LEU A 106 23.06 -9.66 -3.55
C LEU A 106 23.14 -8.89 -4.86
N ALA A 107 23.66 -9.50 -5.91
CA ALA A 107 23.74 -8.86 -7.23
C ALA A 107 22.36 -8.49 -7.75
N ASP A 108 21.37 -9.36 -7.58
CA ASP A 108 19.99 -9.05 -7.97
C ASP A 108 19.49 -7.80 -7.26
N ILE A 109 19.77 -7.72 -5.95
CA ILE A 109 19.31 -6.59 -5.13
C ILE A 109 20.00 -5.29 -5.58
N GLU A 110 21.32 -5.36 -5.77
CA GLU A 110 22.09 -4.18 -6.21
C GLU A 110 21.61 -3.66 -7.55
N ALA A 111 21.13 -4.55 -8.43
CA ALA A 111 20.65 -4.17 -9.76
C ALA A 111 19.26 -3.54 -9.73
N LEU A 112 18.50 -3.67 -8.64
CA LEU A 112 17.16 -3.09 -8.57
C LEU A 112 17.23 -1.56 -8.60
N PRO A 113 16.45 -0.92 -9.48
CA PRO A 113 16.36 0.55 -9.44
C PRO A 113 15.43 0.96 -8.31
N ILE A 114 15.58 2.20 -7.84
CA ILE A 114 14.59 2.85 -6.99
C ILE A 114 13.67 3.61 -7.94
N PRO A 115 12.39 3.22 -8.05
CA PRO A 115 11.51 3.87 -9.03
C PRO A 115 11.31 5.35 -8.73
N ASP A 116 11.22 6.14 -9.78
CA ASP A 116 10.78 7.54 -9.65
C ASP A 116 9.27 7.53 -9.45
N ALA A 117 8.81 8.07 -8.33
CA ALA A 117 7.40 7.98 -7.95
C ALA A 117 6.50 8.68 -8.96
N GLN A 118 6.95 9.79 -9.56
CA GLN A 118 6.12 10.54 -10.52
C GLN A 118 6.19 9.92 -11.91
N LYS A 119 7.38 9.51 -12.35
CA LYS A 119 7.58 9.01 -13.69
C LYS A 119 7.12 7.56 -13.83
N ASP A 120 7.54 6.70 -12.90
CA ASP A 120 7.30 5.26 -13.02
C ASP A 120 5.98 4.82 -12.42
N LEU A 121 5.44 5.61 -11.48
CA LEU A 121 4.21 5.30 -10.76
C LEU A 121 3.19 6.44 -10.91
N GLY A 122 3.34 7.24 -11.94
CA GLY A 122 2.48 8.40 -12.19
C GLY A 122 1.00 8.02 -12.34
N TYR A 123 0.70 6.83 -12.83
CA TYR A 123 -0.69 6.39 -12.95
C TYR A 123 -1.37 6.30 -11.57
N VAL A 124 -0.61 5.97 -10.54
CA VAL A 124 -1.15 5.95 -9.17
C VAL A 124 -1.44 7.37 -8.70
N MET A 125 -0.52 8.30 -8.94
CA MET A 125 -0.70 9.70 -8.54
C MET A 125 -1.89 10.32 -9.29
N ASP A 126 -2.03 9.99 -10.57
CA ASP A 126 -3.18 10.44 -11.37
C ASP A 126 -4.49 9.89 -10.81
N ALA A 127 -4.49 8.61 -10.39
CA ALA A 127 -5.67 8.00 -9.76
C ALA A 127 -6.01 8.72 -8.46
N VAL A 128 -5.00 8.99 -7.61
CA VAL A 128 -5.23 9.71 -6.35
C VAL A 128 -5.85 11.07 -6.60
N SER A 129 -5.28 11.85 -7.53
CA SER A 129 -5.80 13.18 -7.85
C SER A 129 -7.23 13.11 -8.37
N THR A 130 -7.50 12.16 -9.26
CA THR A 130 -8.83 12.00 -9.86
C THR A 130 -9.85 11.62 -8.79
N ILE A 131 -9.51 10.65 -7.92
CA ILE A 131 -10.40 10.21 -6.85
C ILE A 131 -10.66 11.37 -5.88
N ARG A 132 -9.60 12.08 -5.47
CA ARG A 132 -9.74 13.21 -4.54
C ARG A 132 -10.71 14.25 -5.10
N ARG A 133 -10.57 14.58 -6.36
CA ARG A 133 -11.44 15.55 -7.02
C ARG A 133 -12.89 15.04 -7.09
N GLU A 134 -13.07 13.76 -7.48
CA GLU A 134 -14.42 13.21 -7.65
C GLU A 134 -15.12 12.99 -6.31
N LEU A 135 -14.36 12.74 -5.23
CA LEU A 135 -14.94 12.67 -3.89
C LEU A 135 -15.55 14.01 -3.47
N ASN A 136 -14.96 15.11 -3.93
CA ASN A 136 -15.46 16.43 -3.67
C ASN A 136 -15.78 16.67 -2.19
N GLY A 137 -14.91 16.19 -1.32
CA GLY A 137 -15.05 16.37 0.13
C GLY A 137 -16.02 15.44 0.83
N ARG A 138 -16.56 14.45 0.13
CA ARG A 138 -17.54 13.51 0.72
C ARG A 138 -16.98 12.78 1.93
N VAL A 139 -15.82 12.15 1.79
CA VAL A 139 -15.06 11.49 2.86
C VAL A 139 -13.57 11.63 2.55
N PRO A 140 -12.67 11.41 3.53
CA PRO A 140 -11.24 11.46 3.23
C PRO A 140 -10.79 10.25 2.40
N LEU A 141 -9.68 10.45 1.70
CA LEU A 141 -9.05 9.44 0.85
C LEU A 141 -7.81 8.89 1.53
N ILE A 142 -7.74 7.56 1.66
CA ILE A 142 -6.58 6.84 2.19
C ILE A 142 -5.72 6.40 1.00
N GLY A 143 -4.43 6.78 1.03
CA GLY A 143 -3.43 6.18 0.16
C GLY A 143 -2.75 5.02 0.88
N PHE A 144 -1.99 4.20 0.17
CA PHE A 144 -1.35 3.07 0.84
C PHE A 144 -0.16 2.53 0.06
N ALA A 145 0.61 1.70 0.75
CA ALA A 145 1.71 0.92 0.19
C ALA A 145 1.89 -0.34 1.02
N GLY A 146 2.58 -1.32 0.47
CA GLY A 146 3.03 -2.47 1.25
C GLY A 146 4.24 -2.10 2.10
N SER A 147 4.45 -2.82 3.20
CA SER A 147 5.66 -2.64 4.01
C SER A 147 6.87 -3.22 3.26
N PRO A 148 8.09 -2.79 3.60
CA PRO A 148 9.27 -3.36 2.97
C PRO A 148 9.35 -4.88 3.11
N TRP A 149 9.12 -5.43 4.31
CA TRP A 149 9.17 -6.88 4.49
C TRP A 149 8.14 -7.59 3.61
N THR A 150 6.90 -7.12 3.62
CA THR A 150 5.84 -7.74 2.81
C THR A 150 6.20 -7.69 1.33
N LEU A 151 6.68 -6.56 0.82
CA LEU A 151 7.10 -6.45 -0.57
C LEU A 151 8.28 -7.38 -0.86
N ALA A 152 9.26 -7.45 0.04
CA ALA A 152 10.42 -8.31 -0.13
C ALA A 152 10.00 -9.78 -0.25
N THR A 153 9.02 -10.22 0.55
CA THR A 153 8.57 -11.62 0.45
C THR A 153 8.06 -11.95 -0.95
N TYR A 154 7.26 -11.07 -1.54
CA TYR A 154 6.76 -11.31 -2.90
C TYR A 154 7.87 -11.29 -3.93
N MET A 155 8.85 -10.40 -3.76
CA MET A 155 9.96 -10.26 -4.71
C MET A 155 10.89 -11.46 -4.66
N VAL A 156 11.12 -12.02 -3.47
CA VAL A 156 12.02 -13.16 -3.28
C VAL A 156 11.30 -14.47 -3.62
N GLU A 157 10.05 -14.62 -3.19
CA GLU A 157 9.28 -15.85 -3.44
C GLU A 157 8.76 -15.92 -4.88
N GLY A 158 8.54 -14.77 -5.52
CA GLY A 158 7.99 -14.72 -6.88
C GLY A 158 6.46 -14.73 -6.90
N GLY A 159 5.82 -14.68 -5.75
CA GLY A 159 4.37 -14.72 -5.61
C GLY A 159 4.00 -14.95 -4.17
N SER A 160 2.77 -15.39 -3.94
CA SER A 160 2.31 -15.75 -2.59
C SER A 160 3.05 -16.97 -2.07
N SER A 161 3.22 -17.04 -0.77
CA SER A 161 3.88 -18.17 -0.12
C SER A 161 3.18 -18.47 1.20
N LYS A 162 3.18 -19.73 1.59
CA LYS A 162 2.64 -20.14 2.89
C LYS A 162 3.73 -20.11 3.97
N ASP A 163 4.92 -20.51 3.62
CA ASP A 163 6.02 -20.69 4.60
C ASP A 163 7.16 -19.68 4.45
N PHE A 164 7.20 -18.93 3.33
CA PHE A 164 8.22 -17.90 3.11
C PHE A 164 9.65 -18.47 3.20
N ARG A 165 9.84 -19.66 2.65
CA ARG A 165 11.10 -20.40 2.80
C ARG A 165 12.30 -19.61 2.25
N LYS A 166 12.16 -19.07 1.03
CA LYS A 166 13.27 -18.34 0.38
C LYS A 166 13.58 -17.04 1.12
N SER A 167 12.55 -16.32 1.53
CA SER A 167 12.72 -15.07 2.26
C SER A 167 13.38 -15.30 3.61
N LYS A 168 12.94 -16.33 4.33
CA LYS A 168 13.54 -16.68 5.63
C LYS A 168 14.97 -17.17 5.47
N ALA A 169 15.24 -17.94 4.40
CA ALA A 169 16.62 -18.39 4.14
C ALA A 169 17.53 -17.18 3.93
N MET A 170 17.11 -16.21 3.12
CA MET A 170 17.91 -15.00 2.91
C MET A 170 18.12 -14.25 4.23
N LEU A 171 17.06 -14.12 5.02
CA LEU A 171 17.12 -13.40 6.29
C LEU A 171 18.14 -14.02 7.24
N TYR A 172 18.23 -15.35 7.31
CA TYR A 172 19.14 -16.03 8.22
C TYR A 172 20.53 -16.24 7.63
N ASP A 173 20.62 -16.58 6.34
CA ASP A 173 21.88 -16.93 5.70
C ASP A 173 22.65 -15.70 5.23
N ASN A 174 21.95 -14.65 4.84
CA ASN A 174 22.60 -13.42 4.34
C ASN A 174 21.78 -12.20 4.78
N PRO A 175 21.76 -11.90 6.09
CA PRO A 175 20.96 -10.78 6.59
C PRO A 175 21.35 -9.44 5.98
N GLN A 176 22.61 -9.26 5.58
CA GLN A 176 23.04 -8.01 4.97
C GLN A 176 22.36 -7.80 3.63
N ALA A 177 22.17 -8.85 2.82
CA ALA A 177 21.45 -8.75 1.57
C ALA A 177 19.99 -8.38 1.83
N MET A 178 19.36 -9.02 2.83
CA MET A 178 17.98 -8.68 3.17
C MET A 178 17.87 -7.22 3.63
N HIS A 179 18.82 -6.75 4.45
CA HIS A 179 18.80 -5.36 4.90
C HIS A 179 18.94 -4.39 3.72
N LEU A 180 19.80 -4.72 2.73
CA LEU A 180 19.94 -3.87 1.55
C LEU A 180 18.63 -3.80 0.76
N LEU A 181 17.97 -4.95 0.58
CA LEU A 181 16.68 -4.99 -0.11
C LEU A 181 15.63 -4.17 0.63
N LEU A 182 15.54 -4.38 1.96
CA LEU A 182 14.55 -3.66 2.77
C LEU A 182 14.80 -2.15 2.77
N ASP A 183 16.07 -1.75 2.75
CA ASP A 183 16.40 -0.32 2.71
C ASP A 183 15.98 0.31 1.37
N LYS A 184 16.25 -0.36 0.27
CA LYS A 184 15.79 0.11 -1.06
C LYS A 184 14.27 0.23 -1.09
N LEU A 185 13.59 -0.76 -0.52
CA LEU A 185 12.13 -0.74 -0.47
C LEU A 185 11.62 0.38 0.43
N ALA A 186 12.27 0.61 1.58
CA ALA A 186 11.87 1.71 2.46
C ALA A 186 12.01 3.06 1.77
N GLN A 187 13.10 3.27 1.02
CA GLN A 187 13.27 4.49 0.23
C GLN A 187 12.17 4.63 -0.81
N SER A 188 11.88 3.54 -1.52
CA SER A 188 10.87 3.53 -2.58
C SER A 188 9.47 3.81 -2.02
N VAL A 189 9.12 3.15 -0.91
CA VAL A 189 7.81 3.33 -0.28
C VAL A 189 7.65 4.75 0.25
N THR A 190 8.70 5.32 0.85
CA THR A 190 8.64 6.69 1.35
C THR A 190 8.33 7.67 0.21
N ALA A 191 9.08 7.57 -0.89
CA ALA A 191 8.84 8.44 -2.05
C ALA A 191 7.44 8.23 -2.64
N TYR A 192 7.01 6.99 -2.70
CA TYR A 192 5.70 6.61 -3.25
C TYR A 192 4.56 7.17 -2.41
N LEU A 193 4.63 7.00 -1.09
CA LEU A 193 3.59 7.53 -0.20
C LEU A 193 3.58 9.05 -0.17
N ASN A 194 4.77 9.67 -0.20
CA ASN A 194 4.84 11.13 -0.27
C ASN A 194 4.23 11.64 -1.58
N GLY A 195 4.45 10.93 -2.69
CA GLY A 195 3.79 11.25 -3.96
C GLY A 195 2.26 11.18 -3.84
N GLN A 196 1.75 10.17 -3.16
CA GLN A 196 0.31 10.04 -2.95
C GLN A 196 -0.24 11.19 -2.09
N ILE A 197 0.50 11.58 -1.05
CA ILE A 197 0.08 12.71 -0.19
C ILE A 197 0.03 14.00 -1.01
N LEU A 198 1.07 14.26 -1.80
CA LEU A 198 1.11 15.46 -2.64
C LEU A 198 0.01 15.45 -3.71
N ALA A 199 -0.39 14.26 -4.17
CA ALA A 199 -1.46 14.13 -5.16
C ALA A 199 -2.85 14.25 -4.54
N GLY A 200 -2.99 14.14 -3.21
CA GLY A 200 -4.26 14.39 -2.56
C GLY A 200 -4.71 13.37 -1.51
N ALA A 201 -3.92 12.34 -1.22
CA ALA A 201 -4.27 11.42 -0.14
C ALA A 201 -4.25 12.16 1.20
N GLN A 202 -5.26 11.92 2.03
CA GLN A 202 -5.43 12.66 3.29
C GLN A 202 -4.99 11.85 4.51
N ALA A 203 -4.79 10.55 4.33
CA ALA A 203 -4.15 9.65 5.28
C ALA A 203 -3.44 8.60 4.47
N VAL A 204 -2.42 7.95 5.03
CA VAL A 204 -1.76 6.84 4.34
C VAL A 204 -1.64 5.65 5.27
N GLN A 205 -1.65 4.46 4.68
CA GLN A 205 -1.56 3.21 5.43
C GLN A 205 -0.45 2.34 4.85
N ILE A 206 0.35 1.75 5.74
CA ILE A 206 1.37 0.78 5.38
C ILE A 206 0.81 -0.61 5.73
N PHE A 207 0.71 -1.48 4.72
CA PHE A 207 0.20 -2.84 4.90
C PHE A 207 1.36 -3.80 5.11
N ASP A 208 1.55 -4.24 6.36
CA ASP A 208 2.53 -5.27 6.69
C ASP A 208 1.82 -6.62 6.81
N SER A 209 1.30 -7.08 5.67
CA SER A 209 0.45 -8.27 5.61
C SER A 209 1.16 -9.53 6.09
N TRP A 210 2.48 -9.58 5.93
CA TRP A 210 3.25 -10.79 6.27
C TRP A 210 4.17 -10.60 7.46
N GLY A 211 4.00 -9.54 8.24
CA GLY A 211 4.80 -9.32 9.46
C GLY A 211 4.68 -10.47 10.45
N GLY A 212 3.50 -11.09 10.52
CA GLY A 212 3.27 -12.22 11.42
C GLY A 212 4.03 -13.50 11.06
N SER A 213 4.69 -13.54 9.91
CA SER A 213 5.53 -14.67 9.52
C SER A 213 6.89 -14.66 10.23
N LEU A 214 7.21 -13.57 10.92
CA LEU A 214 8.51 -13.38 11.60
C LEU A 214 8.38 -13.63 13.09
N SER A 215 9.48 -14.10 13.71
CA SER A 215 9.58 -14.13 15.17
C SER A 215 9.61 -12.69 15.70
N SER A 216 9.39 -12.50 16.99
CA SER A 216 9.36 -11.16 17.58
C SER A 216 10.65 -10.37 17.30
N ALA A 217 11.80 -11.00 17.49
CA ALA A 217 13.08 -10.32 17.23
C ALA A 217 13.26 -9.99 15.76
N ALA A 218 12.95 -10.93 14.88
CA ALA A 218 13.07 -10.70 13.44
C ALA A 218 12.07 -9.62 12.97
N TYR A 219 10.89 -9.58 13.56
CA TYR A 219 9.90 -8.55 13.25
C TYR A 219 10.46 -7.16 13.56
N GLN A 220 11.08 -7.01 14.74
CA GLN A 220 11.67 -5.72 15.12
C GLN A 220 12.72 -5.30 14.10
N GLU A 221 13.62 -6.21 13.74
CA GLU A 221 14.77 -5.90 12.90
C GLU A 221 14.41 -5.75 11.42
N PHE A 222 13.56 -6.63 10.90
CA PHE A 222 13.34 -6.74 9.45
C PHE A 222 12.00 -6.16 8.98
N SER A 223 11.10 -5.83 9.90
CA SER A 223 9.85 -5.20 9.50
C SER A 223 9.64 -3.85 10.19
N LEU A 224 9.53 -3.84 11.52
CA LEU A 224 9.19 -2.62 12.25
C LEU A 224 10.22 -1.51 12.03
N ALA A 225 11.50 -1.85 12.06
CA ALA A 225 12.58 -0.85 11.88
C ALA A 225 12.42 -0.11 10.55
N TYR A 226 12.05 -0.84 9.50
CA TYR A 226 11.91 -0.24 8.16
C TYR A 226 10.60 0.53 8.02
N MET A 227 9.52 0.09 8.66
CA MET A 227 8.30 0.90 8.70
C MET A 227 8.52 2.20 9.46
N ARG A 228 9.28 2.15 10.57
CA ARG A 228 9.65 3.35 11.32
C ARG A 228 10.43 4.32 10.43
N LYS A 229 11.36 3.80 9.65
CA LYS A 229 12.14 4.61 8.71
C LYS A 229 11.23 5.33 7.71
N ILE A 230 10.24 4.62 7.18
CA ILE A 230 9.26 5.23 6.27
C ILE A 230 8.48 6.35 6.99
N VAL A 231 7.90 6.03 8.14
CA VAL A 231 7.08 7.00 8.88
C VAL A 231 7.86 8.27 9.17
N ASN A 232 9.15 8.13 9.54
CA ASN A 232 9.99 9.28 9.83
C ASN A 232 10.29 10.13 8.59
N GLY A 233 10.14 9.57 7.40
CA GLY A 233 10.38 10.30 6.14
C GLY A 233 9.13 10.83 5.47
N LEU A 234 7.94 10.58 6.05
CA LEU A 234 6.70 10.99 5.42
C LEU A 234 6.36 12.46 5.71
N ILE A 235 5.71 13.07 4.71
CA ILE A 235 5.09 14.38 4.86
C ILE A 235 3.93 14.21 5.84
N ARG A 236 3.94 14.99 6.92
CA ARG A 236 2.93 14.88 7.96
C ARG A 236 1.97 16.07 8.00
N GLU A 237 2.16 17.00 7.07
CA GLU A 237 1.29 18.18 6.95
C GLU A 237 1.25 18.61 5.50
N HIS A 238 0.04 18.78 4.97
CA HIS A 238 -0.15 19.17 3.57
C HIS A 238 -1.50 19.87 3.43
N ASP A 239 -1.52 20.94 2.64
CA ASP A 239 -2.74 21.74 2.40
C ASP A 239 -3.41 22.19 3.71
N GLY A 240 -2.59 22.57 4.69
CA GLY A 240 -3.07 23.08 5.96
C GLY A 240 -3.69 22.02 6.87
N ARG A 241 -3.43 20.76 6.62
CA ARG A 241 -4.03 19.64 7.35
C ARG A 241 -2.96 18.63 7.74
N LYS A 242 -3.05 18.07 8.93
CA LYS A 242 -2.17 16.97 9.34
C LYS A 242 -2.53 15.73 8.57
N VAL A 243 -1.50 14.93 8.23
CA VAL A 243 -1.66 13.69 7.48
C VAL A 243 -1.35 12.53 8.43
N PRO A 244 -2.36 11.84 8.94
CA PRO A 244 -2.10 10.69 9.83
C PRO A 244 -1.60 9.48 9.05
N VAL A 245 -0.80 8.66 9.75
CA VAL A 245 -0.21 7.44 9.19
C VAL A 245 -0.74 6.25 9.98
N ILE A 246 -1.19 5.23 9.25
CA ILE A 246 -1.69 4.00 9.83
C ILE A 246 -0.71 2.88 9.50
N VAL A 247 -0.34 2.10 10.50
CA VAL A 247 0.48 0.90 10.27
C VAL A 247 -0.39 -0.31 10.62
N PHE A 248 -0.54 -1.21 9.66
CA PHE A 248 -1.29 -2.45 9.84
C PHE A 248 -0.35 -3.63 9.74
N THR A 249 -0.32 -4.47 10.77
CA THR A 249 0.42 -5.73 10.74
C THR A 249 -0.56 -6.88 10.97
N LYS A 250 -0.56 -7.83 10.09
CA LYS A 250 -1.38 -9.03 10.27
C LYS A 250 -0.59 -10.07 11.07
N GLY A 251 -1.27 -10.63 12.07
CA GLY A 251 -0.63 -11.66 12.92
C GLY A 251 0.01 -11.02 14.12
N UNK A 252 0.56 -11.11 14.85
CA UNK A 252 0.93 -10.52 15.84
C UNK A 252 1.80 -10.02 16.70
N UNK A 253 2.00 -9.37 16.17
CA UNK A 253 2.96 -8.89 16.90
C UNK A 253 2.48 -7.99 17.97
N UNK A 254 1.81 -8.24 18.27
CA UNK A 254 1.29 -7.57 19.26
C UNK A 254 2.13 -7.19 20.34
N LYS A 255 3.04 -7.78 20.45
CA LYS A 255 3.93 -7.47 21.60
C LYS A 255 5.01 -6.44 21.29
N ALA A 256 5.01 -5.92 20.11
CA ALA A 256 5.95 -4.85 19.76
C ALA A 256 5.23 -3.51 19.83
N SER A 257 4.84 -3.10 21.00
CA SER A 257 4.23 -1.77 21.11
C SER A 257 5.29 -0.71 20.88
N PRO A 258 4.99 0.26 20.05
CA PRO A 258 5.86 1.43 19.97
C PRO A 258 5.69 2.21 21.28
N THR A 259 6.76 2.46 21.92
CA THR A 259 6.81 3.46 22.97
C THR A 259 6.96 4.85 22.34
#